data_b30f53b6cef01fa25e868e2e4cd68ee4
#
_entry.id   b30f53b6cef01fa25e868e2e4cd68ee4
#
_cell.length_a   1.000
_cell.length_b   1.000
_cell.length_c   1.000
_cell.angle_alpha   90.00
_cell.angle_beta   90.00
_cell.angle_gamma   90.00
#
_symmetry.space_group_name_H-M   'P 1'
#
loop_
_entity.id
_entity.type
_entity.pdbx_description
1 polymer ?
#
loop_
_entity_poly.entity_id
_entity_poly.type
_entity_poly.pdbx_seq_one_letter_code
_entity_poly.pdbx_strand_id
1 'polypeptide(L)'
;MKHADAHNKKDNYINMNIQKQFIKYVSQNICGMLGISCYIIVDTFFISQAAGTDGITVLNLVLPVYNLIFAIGSMIGVGSATRYTILKAQEDDSAKKYFANAILCILIISIPFVLSGIFSPDTVMHMMGADAGITQLGRTYTRIFLLFTPFFMMNYVFSAF
;
A
#
# COMPACT_ATOMS: atom_id res chain seq x y z
N MET A 1 -53.63 -4.92 1.44
CA MET A 1 -52.85 -5.91 0.66
C MET A 1 -51.88 -5.28 -0.32
N LYS A 2 -52.26 -4.35 -1.21
CA LYS A 2 -51.36 -3.74 -2.21
C LYS A 2 -50.15 -2.95 -1.67
N HIS A 3 -50.23 -2.36 -0.47
CA HIS A 3 -49.13 -1.61 0.13
C HIS A 3 -48.01 -2.51 0.70
N ALA A 4 -48.34 -3.68 1.24
CA ALA A 4 -47.39 -4.65 1.77
C ALA A 4 -46.58 -5.31 0.62
N ASP A 5 -47.22 -5.59 -0.52
CA ASP A 5 -46.56 -6.15 -1.69
C ASP A 5 -45.56 -5.16 -2.33
N ALA A 6 -45.89 -3.85 -2.36
CA ALA A 6 -45.00 -2.84 -2.89
C ALA A 6 -43.76 -2.63 -2.01
N HIS A 7 -43.91 -2.70 -0.70
CA HIS A 7 -42.79 -2.60 0.26
C HIS A 7 -41.85 -3.80 0.13
N ASN A 8 -42.42 -5.01 0.12
CA ASN A 8 -41.65 -6.26 -0.02
C ASN A 8 -40.88 -6.33 -1.36
N LYS A 9 -41.46 -5.80 -2.44
CA LYS A 9 -40.84 -5.76 -3.75
C LYS A 9 -39.67 -4.75 -3.77
N LYS A 10 -39.81 -3.60 -3.10
CA LYS A 10 -38.75 -2.58 -2.97
C LYS A 10 -37.57 -3.08 -2.15
N ASP A 11 -37.83 -3.78 -1.04
CA ASP A 11 -36.81 -4.37 -0.19
C ASP A 11 -36.03 -5.47 -0.91
N ASN A 12 -36.70 -6.28 -1.74
CA ASN A 12 -36.08 -7.29 -2.58
C ASN A 12 -35.15 -6.69 -3.66
N TYR A 13 -35.55 -5.58 -4.29
CA TYR A 13 -34.70 -4.86 -5.26
C TYR A 13 -33.48 -4.21 -4.60
N ILE A 14 -33.65 -3.65 -3.40
CA ILE A 14 -32.54 -3.06 -2.62
C ILE A 14 -31.55 -4.15 -2.23
N ASN A 15 -32.02 -5.25 -1.68
CA ASN A 15 -31.16 -6.38 -1.27
C ASN A 15 -30.43 -7.02 -2.45
N MET A 16 -31.08 -7.17 -3.61
CA MET A 16 -30.48 -7.73 -4.80
C MET A 16 -29.40 -6.78 -5.38
N ASN A 17 -29.58 -5.47 -5.24
CA ASN A 17 -28.60 -4.46 -5.67
C ASN A 17 -27.38 -4.44 -4.74
N ILE A 18 -27.60 -4.59 -3.43
CA ILE A 18 -26.53 -4.69 -2.42
C ILE A 18 -25.70 -5.96 -2.63
N GLN A 19 -26.34 -7.11 -2.85
CA GLN A 19 -25.64 -8.36 -3.12
C GLN A 19 -24.78 -8.30 -4.38
N LYS A 20 -25.29 -7.72 -5.47
CA LYS A 20 -24.52 -7.54 -6.71
C LYS A 20 -23.32 -6.64 -6.50
N GLN A 21 -23.48 -5.54 -5.78
CA GLN A 21 -22.39 -4.65 -5.43
C GLN A 21 -21.34 -5.34 -4.55
N PHE A 22 -21.79 -6.07 -3.54
CA PHE A 22 -20.92 -6.83 -2.65
C PHE A 22 -20.08 -7.85 -3.42
N ILE A 23 -20.71 -8.70 -4.26
CA ILE A 23 -20.00 -9.67 -5.09
C ILE A 23 -19.00 -8.98 -6.03
N LYS A 24 -19.38 -7.86 -6.62
CA LYS A 24 -18.50 -7.10 -7.50
C LYS A 24 -17.24 -6.62 -6.76
N TYR A 25 -17.40 -6.00 -5.57
CA TYR A 25 -16.26 -5.51 -4.79
C TYR A 25 -15.39 -6.64 -4.25
N VAL A 26 -16.00 -7.72 -3.78
CA VAL A 26 -15.27 -8.91 -3.31
C VAL A 26 -14.48 -9.54 -4.45
N SER A 27 -15.08 -9.72 -5.62
CA SER A 27 -14.40 -10.28 -6.80
C SER A 27 -13.23 -9.40 -7.25
N GLN A 28 -13.40 -8.08 -7.27
CA GLN A 28 -12.32 -7.15 -7.60
C GLN A 28 -11.15 -7.25 -6.62
N ASN A 29 -11.43 -7.33 -5.31
CA ASN A 29 -10.40 -7.48 -4.29
C ASN A 29 -9.67 -8.83 -4.42
N ILE A 30 -10.40 -9.92 -4.65
CA ILE A 30 -9.80 -11.26 -4.88
C ILE A 30 -8.89 -11.23 -6.11
N CYS A 31 -9.36 -10.68 -7.24
CA CYS A 31 -8.54 -10.56 -8.44
C CYS A 31 -7.28 -9.70 -8.20
N GLY A 32 -7.41 -8.62 -7.44
CA GLY A 32 -6.27 -7.79 -7.05
C GLY A 32 -5.24 -8.56 -6.21
N MET A 33 -5.70 -9.30 -5.20
CA MET A 33 -4.83 -10.13 -4.36
C MET A 33 -4.15 -11.26 -5.14
N LEU A 34 -4.86 -11.91 -6.06
CA LEU A 34 -4.28 -12.93 -6.96
C LEU A 34 -3.20 -12.32 -7.85
N GLY A 35 -3.44 -11.12 -8.40
CA GLY A 35 -2.45 -10.39 -9.20
C GLY A 35 -1.17 -10.08 -8.42
N ILE A 36 -1.31 -9.60 -7.17
CA ILE A 36 -0.16 -9.36 -6.29
C ILE A 36 0.58 -10.65 -5.96
N SER A 37 -0.14 -11.75 -5.69
CA SER A 37 0.48 -13.06 -5.41
C SER A 37 1.27 -13.58 -6.61
N CYS A 38 0.72 -13.48 -7.81
CA CYS A 38 1.44 -13.84 -9.04
C CYS A 38 2.69 -12.98 -9.22
N TYR A 39 2.59 -11.67 -8.98
CA TYR A 39 3.73 -10.76 -9.02
C TYR A 39 4.85 -11.20 -8.06
N ILE A 40 4.51 -11.49 -6.80
CA ILE A 40 5.50 -11.92 -5.79
C ILE A 40 6.19 -13.22 -6.21
N ILE A 41 5.44 -14.20 -6.74
CA ILE A 41 6.02 -15.48 -7.22
C ILE A 41 7.01 -15.23 -8.35
N VAL A 42 6.64 -14.43 -9.34
CA VAL A 42 7.48 -14.10 -10.49
C VAL A 42 8.73 -13.33 -10.06
N ASP A 43 8.58 -12.33 -9.20
CA ASP A 43 9.68 -11.54 -8.66
C ASP A 43 10.68 -12.42 -7.90
N THR A 44 10.19 -13.27 -6.99
CA THR A 44 11.02 -14.24 -6.24
C THR A 44 11.74 -15.21 -7.17
N PHE A 45 11.07 -15.68 -8.23
CA PHE A 45 11.67 -16.57 -9.21
C PHE A 45 12.86 -15.89 -9.93
N PHE A 46 12.68 -14.68 -10.43
CA PHE A 46 13.75 -13.96 -11.12
C PHE A 46 14.93 -13.64 -10.21
N ILE A 47 14.66 -13.23 -8.96
CA ILE A 47 15.71 -12.95 -7.98
C ILE A 47 16.48 -14.24 -7.62
N SER A 48 15.76 -15.35 -7.44
CA SER A 48 16.39 -16.66 -7.21
C SER A 48 17.30 -17.09 -8.36
N GLN A 49 16.92 -16.82 -9.61
CA GLN A 49 17.75 -17.10 -10.77
C GLN A 49 18.97 -16.18 -10.88
N ALA A 50 18.83 -14.92 -10.49
CA ALA A 50 19.90 -13.92 -10.62
C ALA A 50 20.93 -13.99 -9.49
N ALA A 51 20.53 -14.24 -8.26
CA ALA A 51 21.35 -14.12 -7.04
C ALA A 51 21.22 -15.34 -6.09
N GLY A 52 20.55 -16.39 -6.50
CA GLY A 52 20.39 -17.61 -5.69
C GLY A 52 19.66 -17.37 -4.37
N THR A 53 20.04 -18.16 -3.36
CA THR A 53 19.49 -18.07 -2.00
C THR A 53 19.80 -16.74 -1.31
N ASP A 54 20.95 -16.14 -1.62
CA ASP A 54 21.37 -14.87 -1.00
C ASP A 54 20.50 -13.71 -1.49
N GLY A 55 20.04 -13.72 -2.74
CA GLY A 55 19.08 -12.76 -3.25
C GLY A 55 17.73 -12.82 -2.53
N ILE A 56 17.24 -14.03 -2.24
CA ILE A 56 16.00 -14.23 -1.45
C ILE A 56 16.21 -13.75 -0.01
N THR A 57 17.39 -13.95 0.55
CA THR A 57 17.74 -13.44 1.89
C THR A 57 17.68 -11.91 1.92
N VAL A 58 18.24 -11.23 0.92
CA VAL A 58 18.15 -9.75 0.80
C VAL A 58 16.68 -9.29 0.77
N LEU A 59 15.83 -9.93 -0.04
CA LEU A 59 14.40 -9.62 -0.08
C LEU A 59 13.76 -9.73 1.30
N ASN A 60 13.97 -10.83 1.99
CA ASN A 60 13.38 -11.09 3.29
C ASN A 60 13.85 -10.08 4.35
N LEU A 61 15.10 -9.64 4.28
CA LEU A 61 15.64 -8.62 5.18
C LEU A 61 15.05 -7.22 4.92
N VAL A 62 14.64 -6.92 3.70
CA VAL A 62 14.03 -5.63 3.36
C VAL A 62 12.52 -5.60 3.67
N LEU A 63 11.86 -6.76 3.79
CA LEU A 63 10.42 -6.84 4.08
C LEU A 63 9.96 -6.07 5.33
N PRO A 64 10.65 -6.09 6.49
CA PRO A 64 10.26 -5.28 7.65
C PRO A 64 10.23 -3.78 7.35
N VAL A 65 11.21 -3.29 6.59
CA VAL A 65 11.26 -1.88 6.16
C VAL A 65 10.10 -1.56 5.21
N TYR A 66 9.83 -2.45 4.26
CA TYR A 66 8.67 -2.33 3.38
C TYR A 66 7.36 -2.28 4.17
N ASN A 67 7.17 -3.16 5.15
CA ASN A 67 5.98 -3.19 6.00
C ASN A 67 5.83 -1.90 6.84
N LEU A 68 6.92 -1.31 7.30
CA LEU A 68 6.91 -0.03 8.01
C LEU A 68 6.47 1.10 7.08
N ILE A 69 7.02 1.17 5.87
CA ILE A 69 6.64 2.14 4.84
C ILE A 69 5.15 2.00 4.48
N PHE A 70 4.69 0.75 4.29
CA PHE A 70 3.30 0.42 4.04
C PHE A 70 2.38 0.88 5.19
N ALA A 71 2.74 0.57 6.42
CA ALA A 71 1.94 0.93 7.60
C ALA A 71 1.76 2.45 7.72
N ILE A 72 2.84 3.20 7.56
CA ILE A 72 2.80 4.68 7.62
C ILE A 72 1.99 5.25 6.45
N GLY A 73 2.26 4.78 5.23
CA GLY A 73 1.56 5.24 4.02
C GLY A 73 0.06 4.96 4.07
N SER A 74 -0.34 3.76 4.49
CA SER A 74 -1.74 3.36 4.60
C SER A 74 -2.45 4.11 5.74
N MET A 75 -1.80 4.32 6.88
CA MET A 75 -2.36 5.08 8.00
C MET A 75 -2.71 6.51 7.59
N ILE A 76 -1.79 7.19 6.91
CA ILE A 76 -1.99 8.57 6.41
C ILE A 76 -3.05 8.58 5.31
N GLY A 77 -2.98 7.63 4.37
CA GLY A 77 -3.92 7.51 3.26
C GLY A 77 -5.35 7.31 3.74
N VAL A 78 -5.59 6.24 4.50
CA VAL A 78 -6.93 5.90 5.01
C VAL A 78 -7.46 6.98 5.96
N GLY A 79 -6.62 7.50 6.87
CA GLY A 79 -7.02 8.57 7.80
C GLY A 79 -7.46 9.83 7.08
N SER A 80 -6.69 10.28 6.08
CA SER A 80 -6.99 11.48 5.30
C SER A 80 -8.19 11.28 4.38
N ALA A 81 -8.31 10.11 3.72
CA ALA A 81 -9.44 9.79 2.85
C ALA A 81 -10.77 9.70 3.61
N THR A 82 -10.74 9.15 4.82
CA THR A 82 -11.93 9.10 5.69
C THR A 82 -12.42 10.51 6.03
N ARG A 83 -11.52 11.40 6.45
CA ARG A 83 -11.88 12.81 6.74
C ARG A 83 -12.34 13.54 5.50
N TYR A 84 -11.67 13.34 4.37
CA TYR A 84 -12.10 13.90 3.08
C TYR A 84 -13.55 13.49 2.75
N THR A 85 -13.89 12.21 2.87
CA THR A 85 -15.21 11.68 2.55
C THR A 85 -16.30 12.27 3.46
N ILE A 86 -16.01 12.40 4.77
CA ILE A 86 -16.96 13.00 5.74
C ILE A 86 -17.22 14.46 5.41
N LEU A 87 -16.17 15.26 5.19
CA LEU A 87 -16.30 16.69 4.89
C LEU A 87 -16.97 16.92 3.54
N LYS A 88 -16.66 16.09 2.56
CA LYS A 88 -17.32 16.15 1.25
C LYS A 88 -18.82 15.86 1.34
N ALA A 89 -19.23 14.92 2.20
CA ALA A 89 -20.65 14.65 2.47
C ALA A 89 -21.36 15.80 3.21
N GLN A 90 -20.62 16.64 3.92
CA GLN A 90 -21.09 17.84 4.58
C GLN A 90 -21.03 19.11 3.70
N GLU A 91 -20.64 18.96 2.42
CA GLU A 91 -20.44 20.06 1.45
C GLU A 91 -19.41 21.11 1.93
N ASP A 92 -18.44 20.69 2.78
CA ASP A 92 -17.38 21.56 3.29
C ASP A 92 -16.23 21.66 2.29
N ASP A 93 -15.93 22.88 1.83
CA ASP A 93 -14.85 23.18 0.89
C ASP A 93 -13.44 22.83 1.41
N SER A 94 -13.30 22.65 2.73
CA SER A 94 -12.03 22.23 3.33
C SER A 94 -11.65 20.78 3.01
N ALA A 95 -12.56 19.96 2.48
CA ALA A 95 -12.29 18.58 2.07
C ALA A 95 -11.04 18.46 1.16
N LYS A 96 -10.92 19.34 0.15
CA LYS A 96 -9.79 19.33 -0.80
C LYS A 96 -8.42 19.52 -0.14
N LYS A 97 -8.37 20.21 0.99
CA LYS A 97 -7.12 20.45 1.74
C LYS A 97 -6.57 19.16 2.35
N TYR A 98 -7.42 18.20 2.70
CA TYR A 98 -6.99 16.94 3.29
C TYR A 98 -6.18 16.09 2.32
N PHE A 99 -6.54 16.07 1.04
CA PHE A 99 -5.76 15.38 0.02
C PHE A 99 -4.36 16.01 -0.14
N ALA A 100 -4.30 17.33 -0.29
CA ALA A 100 -3.03 18.04 -0.41
C ALA A 100 -2.14 17.86 0.83
N ASN A 101 -2.73 17.94 2.03
CA ASN A 101 -2.02 17.73 3.28
C ASN A 101 -1.51 16.29 3.43
N ALA A 102 -2.26 15.29 2.97
CA ALA A 102 -1.81 13.90 2.98
C ALA A 102 -0.55 13.70 2.12
N ILE A 103 -0.53 14.28 0.92
CA ILE A 103 0.65 14.23 0.03
C ILE A 103 1.85 14.95 0.68
N LEU A 104 1.63 16.15 1.21
CA LEU A 104 2.70 16.90 1.88
C LEU A 104 3.27 16.12 3.09
N CYS A 105 2.41 15.54 3.90
CA CYS A 105 2.78 14.74 5.06
C CYS A 105 3.64 13.54 4.66
N ILE A 106 3.26 12.83 3.60
CA ILE A 106 4.04 11.70 3.08
C ILE A 106 5.41 12.13 2.56
N LEU A 107 5.47 13.23 1.82
CA LEU A 107 6.75 13.73 1.32
C LEU A 107 7.70 14.07 2.49
N ILE A 108 7.20 14.69 3.55
CA ILE A 108 8.00 15.00 4.75
C ILE A 108 8.45 13.71 5.46
N ILE A 109 7.53 12.76 5.67
CA ILE A 109 7.82 11.51 6.39
C ILE A 109 8.72 10.57 5.58
N SER A 110 8.71 10.67 4.27
CA SER A 110 9.62 9.88 3.42
C SER A 110 11.07 10.37 3.43
N ILE A 111 11.34 11.60 3.85
CA ILE A 111 12.68 12.17 3.87
C ILE A 111 13.69 11.31 4.65
N PRO A 112 13.45 10.85 5.88
CA PRO A 112 14.37 9.99 6.60
C PRO A 112 14.73 8.71 5.85
N PHE A 113 13.77 8.09 5.18
CA PHE A 113 13.99 6.88 4.38
C PHE A 113 14.87 7.17 3.16
N VAL A 114 14.61 8.25 2.46
CA VAL A 114 15.42 8.68 1.31
C VAL A 114 16.85 9.01 1.76
N LEU A 115 17.01 9.74 2.86
CA LEU A 115 18.34 10.07 3.39
C LEU A 115 19.11 8.80 3.80
N SER A 116 18.43 7.84 4.45
CA SER A 116 19.07 6.56 4.80
C SER A 116 19.47 5.77 3.55
N GLY A 117 18.69 5.81 2.48
CA GLY A 117 19.03 5.20 1.20
C GLY A 117 20.25 5.87 0.50
N ILE A 118 20.41 7.18 0.66
CA ILE A 118 21.56 7.91 0.07
C ILE A 118 22.83 7.66 0.87
N PHE A 119 22.78 7.87 2.19
CA PHE A 119 23.97 7.96 3.04
C PHE A 119 24.37 6.66 3.70
N SER A 120 23.40 5.78 4.04
CA SER A 120 23.68 4.60 4.86
C SER A 120 22.79 3.38 4.58
N PRO A 121 22.71 2.92 3.32
CA PRO A 121 21.92 1.71 3.01
C PRO A 121 22.47 0.47 3.73
N ASP A 122 23.78 0.40 3.94
CA ASP A 122 24.44 -0.70 4.64
C ASP A 122 24.01 -0.76 6.12
N THR A 123 23.88 0.40 6.76
CA THR A 123 23.41 0.49 8.16
C THR A 123 21.99 -0.08 8.30
N VAL A 124 21.11 0.21 7.34
CA VAL A 124 19.75 -0.35 7.34
C VAL A 124 19.79 -1.87 7.22
N MET A 125 20.63 -2.41 6.34
CA MET A 125 20.81 -3.85 6.17
C MET A 125 21.36 -4.50 7.46
N HIS A 126 22.39 -3.91 8.08
CA HIS A 126 22.95 -4.40 9.34
C HIS A 126 21.93 -4.36 10.49
N MET A 127 21.11 -3.31 10.59
CA MET A 127 20.02 -3.25 11.57
C MET A 127 18.99 -4.37 11.40
N MET A 128 18.81 -4.85 10.16
CA MET A 128 17.92 -5.99 9.85
C MET A 128 18.63 -7.34 10.06
N GLY A 129 19.90 -7.35 10.43
CA GLY A 129 20.65 -8.58 10.72
C GLY A 129 21.45 -9.14 9.54
N ALA A 130 21.67 -8.38 8.47
CA ALA A 130 22.52 -8.80 7.36
C ALA A 130 23.99 -8.93 7.78
N ASP A 131 24.63 -10.00 7.34
CA ASP A 131 26.09 -10.11 7.39
C ASP A 131 26.76 -9.25 6.29
N ALA A 132 28.09 -9.21 6.29
CA ALA A 132 28.86 -8.41 5.34
C ALA A 132 28.65 -8.83 3.88
N GLY A 133 28.50 -10.13 3.60
CA GLY A 133 28.29 -10.67 2.26
C GLY A 133 26.90 -10.30 1.70
N ILE A 134 25.87 -10.51 2.50
CA ILE A 134 24.48 -10.16 2.17
C ILE A 134 24.31 -8.65 2.04
N THR A 135 24.98 -7.87 2.90
CA THR A 135 24.96 -6.40 2.82
C THR A 135 25.54 -5.90 1.51
N GLN A 136 26.69 -6.44 1.07
CA GLN A 136 27.31 -6.06 -0.20
C GLN A 136 26.41 -6.40 -1.40
N LEU A 137 25.78 -7.57 -1.39
CA LEU A 137 24.86 -8.01 -2.45
C LEU A 137 23.59 -7.13 -2.48
N GLY A 138 23.00 -6.87 -1.32
CA GLY A 138 21.73 -6.15 -1.18
C GLY A 138 21.83 -4.63 -1.19
N ARG A 139 23.03 -4.06 -1.13
CA ARG A 139 23.27 -2.61 -1.01
C ARG A 139 22.56 -1.79 -2.08
N THR A 140 22.74 -2.18 -3.34
CA THR A 140 22.13 -1.45 -4.46
C THR A 140 20.62 -1.57 -4.46
N TYR A 141 20.10 -2.76 -4.18
CA TYR A 141 18.67 -3.01 -4.08
C TYR A 141 18.04 -2.16 -2.98
N THR A 142 18.58 -2.21 -1.77
CA THR A 142 18.09 -1.46 -0.61
C THR A 142 18.17 0.05 -0.83
N ARG A 143 19.26 0.52 -1.45
CA ARG A 143 19.42 1.93 -1.81
C ARG A 143 18.32 2.40 -2.75
N ILE A 144 18.09 1.68 -3.85
CA ILE A 144 17.05 2.03 -4.83
C ILE A 144 15.68 1.97 -4.16
N PHE A 145 15.40 0.91 -3.40
CA PHE A 145 14.13 0.75 -2.69
C PHE A 145 13.83 1.93 -1.76
N LEU A 146 14.80 2.36 -0.95
CA LEU A 146 14.64 3.48 -0.01
C LEU A 146 14.49 4.83 -0.74
N LEU A 147 15.16 5.03 -1.87
CA LEU A 147 15.00 6.23 -2.70
C LEU A 147 13.58 6.34 -3.28
N PHE A 148 12.94 5.22 -3.60
CA PHE A 148 11.59 5.20 -4.15
C PHE A 148 10.49 5.17 -3.07
N THR A 149 10.82 5.24 -1.78
CA THR A 149 9.86 5.27 -0.67
C THR A 149 8.75 6.33 -0.85
N PRO A 150 9.02 7.59 -1.28
CA PRO A 150 7.95 8.57 -1.49
C PRO A 150 6.89 8.08 -2.48
N PHE A 151 7.31 7.43 -3.55
CA PHE A 151 6.39 6.90 -4.57
C PHE A 151 5.56 5.74 -4.05
N PHE A 152 6.13 4.84 -3.26
CA PHE A 152 5.39 3.77 -2.60
C PHE A 152 4.33 4.33 -1.66
N MET A 153 4.70 5.27 -0.79
CA MET A 153 3.77 5.90 0.13
C MET A 153 2.67 6.69 -0.60
N MET A 154 3.00 7.41 -1.67
CA MET A 154 2.03 8.11 -2.50
C MET A 154 1.01 7.15 -3.14
N ASN A 155 1.47 5.99 -3.61
CA ASN A 155 0.58 4.96 -4.17
C ASN A 155 -0.50 4.54 -3.17
N TYR A 156 -0.15 4.36 -1.88
CA TYR A 156 -1.12 4.02 -0.83
C TYR A 156 -2.12 5.15 -0.59
N VAL A 157 -1.69 6.42 -0.61
CA VAL A 157 -2.62 7.54 -0.50
C VAL A 157 -3.56 7.59 -1.68
N PHE A 158 -3.05 7.52 -2.92
CA PHE A 158 -3.91 7.52 -4.10
C PHE A 158 -4.90 6.36 -4.12
N SER A 159 -4.51 5.19 -3.62
CA SER A 159 -5.40 4.03 -3.52
C SER A 159 -6.50 4.21 -2.47
N ALA A 160 -6.29 5.06 -1.46
CA ALA A 160 -7.26 5.32 -0.40
C ALA A 160 -8.31 6.36 -0.79
N PHE A 161 -7.99 7.30 -1.71
CA PHE A 161 -8.88 8.36 -2.20
C PHE A 161 -9.65 7.96 -3.44
#